data_839a6d06b6843c849caae9444e4aba5f
#
_entry.id   839a6d06b6843c849caae9444e4aba5f
#
_cell.length_a   1.000
_cell.length_b   1.000
_cell.length_c   1.000
_cell.angle_alpha   90.00
_cell.angle_beta   90.00
_cell.angle_gamma   90.00
#
_symmetry.space_group_name_H-M   'P 1'
#
loop_
_entity.id
_entity.type
_entity.pdbx_description
1 polymer ?
#
loop_
_entity_poly.entity_id
_entity_poly.type
_entity_poly.pdbx_seq_one_letter_code
_entity_poly.pdbx_strand_id
1 'polypeptide(L)'
;MGLINKETKEFEKRDKSTVASFPTLNPEVLAKVYRNINEFYAVDKKAWLAQHPDDAKLESLVKSGNFPKLYAKELFETKTIIKTPEKAEDIEGDWFTYQIGDEDELAKTAEGTGWCIADPNVAHNYLEYDIYGRSRNEGTDNESSSKAKFIIFKLKAPNSPDGYSTNGVASIRLDLDGKVAEVSGLDGGQALEDSLVQTVKEKVLSLPGGKEFLQKFEDKQTLIKLDHKLQKGEDLTKEELSFLYELDRPIATLDTYNRIDPRITELKEKYGIEYALEKGIDVNKLVSSLGPKDIVHNLDTLLEHGADANNIINNMDPYDIAYDLNTLLEHGADVNNIVSNMGSHSIVYNLDTLLEHGADIDVNELVLSLASYSIADNLDTLLKHGANINVNKLVSKLESYEIVQDLNILLRNGADINNIISNMDSFYIDRDLDTLLEHGADVNLITKKLKESDIKDNIKLLRKYGANLDDY
;
A
#
# COMPACT_ATOMS: atom_id res chain seq x y z
N MET A 1 8.88 9.75 -16.99
CA MET A 1 9.23 8.58 -17.84
C MET A 1 8.19 8.49 -18.95
N GLY A 2 8.61 8.27 -20.22
CA GLY A 2 7.63 8.08 -21.31
C GLY A 2 6.90 6.76 -21.17
N LEU A 3 5.60 6.74 -21.49
CA LEU A 3 4.83 5.51 -21.55
C LEU A 3 5.35 4.65 -22.70
N ILE A 4 5.49 3.36 -22.46
CA ILE A 4 5.86 2.37 -23.48
C ILE A 4 4.56 1.77 -24.04
N ASN A 5 4.38 1.84 -25.35
CA ASN A 5 3.31 1.11 -26.03
C ASN A 5 3.54 -0.40 -25.81
N LYS A 6 2.58 -1.06 -25.17
CA LYS A 6 2.71 -2.48 -24.79
C LYS A 6 2.76 -3.44 -25.98
N GLU A 7 2.22 -3.02 -27.15
CA GLU A 7 2.17 -3.85 -28.35
C GLU A 7 3.44 -3.68 -29.21
N THR A 8 3.90 -2.45 -29.42
CA THR A 8 5.08 -2.16 -30.26
C THR A 8 6.39 -2.16 -29.50
N LYS A 9 6.36 -2.09 -28.17
CA LYS A 9 7.51 -1.93 -27.25
C LYS A 9 8.33 -0.65 -27.51
N GLU A 10 7.77 0.29 -28.23
CA GLU A 10 8.36 1.59 -28.49
C GLU A 10 7.80 2.64 -27.50
N PHE A 11 8.60 3.67 -27.23
CA PHE A 11 8.12 4.80 -26.44
C PHE A 11 7.07 5.57 -27.24
N GLU A 12 5.91 5.84 -26.62
CA GLU A 12 4.90 6.70 -27.20
C GLU A 12 5.48 8.09 -27.48
N LYS A 13 5.08 8.70 -28.61
CA LYS A 13 5.48 10.09 -28.91
C LYS A 13 5.01 10.99 -27.78
N ARG A 14 5.95 11.61 -27.10
CA ARG A 14 5.65 12.58 -26.05
C ARG A 14 4.84 13.73 -26.64
N ASP A 15 3.78 14.11 -25.95
CA ASP A 15 3.06 15.35 -26.23
C ASP A 15 4.00 16.54 -26.02
N LYS A 16 3.83 17.59 -26.82
CA LYS A 16 4.64 18.82 -26.70
C LYS A 16 4.54 19.47 -25.31
N SER A 17 3.44 19.24 -24.60
CA SER A 17 3.24 19.69 -23.21
C SER A 17 4.07 18.93 -22.17
N THR A 18 4.56 17.72 -22.49
CA THR A 18 5.38 16.89 -21.59
C THR A 18 6.89 17.00 -21.85
N VAL A 19 7.29 17.75 -22.87
CA VAL A 19 8.69 18.05 -23.15
C VAL A 19 8.99 19.42 -22.55
N ALA A 20 9.70 19.45 -21.43
CA ALA A 20 10.30 20.69 -20.96
C ALA A 20 11.08 21.28 -22.13
N SER A 21 10.81 22.55 -22.46
CA SER A 21 11.61 23.28 -23.45
C SER A 21 13.08 23.16 -23.05
N PHE A 22 13.95 22.83 -24.00
CA PHE A 22 15.38 22.82 -23.73
C PHE A 22 15.74 24.21 -23.17
N PRO A 23 16.41 24.32 -22.03
CA PRO A 23 16.83 25.59 -21.52
C PRO A 23 17.69 26.30 -22.60
N THR A 24 17.50 27.59 -22.75
CA THR A 24 18.29 28.37 -23.68
C THR A 24 19.74 28.25 -23.25
N LEU A 25 20.53 27.49 -24.01
CA LEU A 25 21.95 27.29 -23.67
C LEU A 25 22.66 28.64 -23.73
N ASN A 26 23.54 28.89 -22.77
CA ASN A 26 24.33 30.13 -22.71
C ASN A 26 25.20 30.21 -23.97
N PRO A 27 25.07 31.27 -24.81
CA PRO A 27 25.78 31.39 -26.09
C PRO A 27 27.30 31.42 -25.92
N GLU A 28 27.79 32.03 -24.83
CA GLU A 28 29.21 32.13 -24.54
C GLU A 28 29.81 30.77 -24.15
N VAL A 29 29.10 30.02 -23.35
CA VAL A 29 29.47 28.64 -22.99
C VAL A 29 29.46 27.75 -24.22
N LEU A 30 28.42 27.85 -25.06
CA LEU A 30 28.36 27.13 -26.34
C LEU A 30 29.55 27.45 -27.24
N ALA A 31 29.91 28.71 -27.35
CA ALA A 31 31.05 29.12 -28.15
C ALA A 31 32.38 28.53 -27.62
N LYS A 32 32.53 28.42 -26.29
CA LYS A 32 33.71 27.78 -25.68
C LYS A 32 33.71 26.27 -25.92
N VAL A 33 32.59 25.59 -25.70
CA VAL A 33 32.44 24.15 -26.00
C VAL A 33 32.78 23.87 -27.46
N TYR A 34 32.22 24.65 -28.38
CA TYR A 34 32.50 24.53 -29.81
C TYR A 34 33.96 24.76 -30.15
N ARG A 35 34.59 25.76 -29.54
CA ARG A 35 36.00 26.04 -29.69
C ARG A 35 36.86 24.86 -29.20
N ASN A 36 36.62 24.36 -27.99
CA ASN A 36 37.36 23.22 -27.43
C ASN A 36 37.24 21.97 -28.29
N ILE A 37 36.07 21.70 -28.84
CA ILE A 37 35.87 20.57 -29.75
C ILE A 37 36.64 20.76 -31.03
N ASN A 38 36.58 21.97 -31.66
CA ASN A 38 37.28 22.24 -32.89
C ASN A 38 38.80 22.23 -32.72
N GLU A 39 39.31 22.85 -31.66
CA GLU A 39 40.74 22.85 -31.36
C GLU A 39 41.28 21.43 -31.12
N PHE A 40 40.53 20.58 -30.41
CA PHE A 40 40.89 19.19 -30.16
C PHE A 40 41.03 18.38 -31.44
N TYR A 41 40.16 18.60 -32.44
CA TYR A 41 40.18 17.89 -33.71
C TYR A 41 41.04 18.54 -34.82
N ALA A 42 41.28 19.84 -34.70
CA ALA A 42 42.00 20.60 -35.74
C ALA A 42 43.50 20.80 -35.48
N VAL A 43 43.96 20.67 -34.22
CA VAL A 43 45.35 20.93 -33.83
C VAL A 43 46.04 19.62 -33.44
N ASP A 44 47.39 19.59 -33.56
CA ASP A 44 48.18 18.48 -33.05
C ASP A 44 47.85 18.23 -31.56
N LYS A 45 47.42 17.02 -31.27
CA LYS A 45 46.97 16.57 -29.95
C LYS A 45 47.96 16.92 -28.84
N LYS A 46 49.29 16.90 -29.14
CA LYS A 46 50.33 17.29 -28.20
C LYS A 46 50.31 18.78 -27.87
N ALA A 47 50.02 19.65 -28.86
CA ALA A 47 49.93 21.07 -28.66
C ALA A 47 48.69 21.46 -27.83
N TRP A 48 47.57 20.79 -28.05
CA TRP A 48 46.34 21.00 -27.29
C TRP A 48 46.49 20.58 -25.82
N LEU A 49 47.05 19.39 -25.54
CA LEU A 49 47.34 18.92 -24.18
C LEU A 49 48.36 19.78 -23.44
N ALA A 50 49.36 20.41 -24.17
CA ALA A 50 50.29 21.32 -23.57
C ALA A 50 49.67 22.63 -23.11
N GLN A 51 48.56 23.06 -23.73
CA GLN A 51 47.77 24.23 -23.32
C GLN A 51 46.74 23.92 -22.21
N HIS A 52 46.44 22.62 -21.98
CA HIS A 52 45.49 22.16 -20.98
C HIS A 52 46.14 21.06 -20.11
N PRO A 53 47.24 21.34 -19.40
CA PRO A 53 48.07 20.31 -18.74
C PRO A 53 47.35 19.57 -17.60
N ASP A 54 46.37 20.21 -16.98
CA ASP A 54 45.69 19.66 -15.81
C ASP A 54 44.37 18.95 -16.17
N ASP A 55 44.06 18.74 -17.47
CA ASP A 55 42.72 18.39 -17.88
C ASP A 55 42.59 17.05 -18.63
N ALA A 56 43.15 15.96 -18.04
CA ALA A 56 42.93 14.62 -18.54
C ALA A 56 41.41 14.26 -18.65
N LYS A 57 40.58 14.91 -17.83
CA LYS A 57 39.12 14.79 -17.89
C LYS A 57 38.54 15.48 -19.11
N LEU A 58 39.06 16.64 -19.52
CA LEU A 58 38.59 17.36 -20.70
C LEU A 58 38.85 16.56 -21.99
N GLU A 59 40.01 15.95 -22.13
CA GLU A 59 40.30 15.04 -23.26
C GLU A 59 39.30 13.88 -23.33
N SER A 60 39.04 13.26 -22.18
CA SER A 60 38.06 12.17 -22.10
C SER A 60 36.65 12.61 -22.45
N LEU A 61 36.24 13.80 -21.97
CA LEU A 61 34.91 14.37 -22.25
C LEU A 61 34.73 14.72 -23.73
N VAL A 62 35.74 15.34 -24.36
CA VAL A 62 35.71 15.67 -25.80
C VAL A 62 35.68 14.38 -26.63
N LYS A 63 36.53 13.42 -26.34
CA LYS A 63 36.56 12.12 -27.03
C LYS A 63 35.26 11.32 -26.89
N SER A 64 34.61 11.36 -25.74
CA SER A 64 33.38 10.65 -25.51
C SER A 64 32.17 11.27 -26.20
N GLY A 65 32.31 12.50 -26.72
CA GLY A 65 31.19 13.26 -27.32
C GLY A 65 30.08 13.60 -26.31
N ASN A 66 30.39 13.58 -25.02
CA ASN A 66 29.42 13.85 -23.97
C ASN A 66 29.17 15.35 -23.80
N PHE A 67 28.38 15.89 -24.73
CA PHE A 67 28.05 17.33 -24.75
C PHE A 67 27.50 17.86 -23.41
N PRO A 68 26.57 17.21 -22.70
CA PRO A 68 26.08 17.72 -21.42
C PRO A 68 27.17 17.91 -20.37
N LYS A 69 28.10 16.97 -20.25
CA LYS A 69 29.23 17.09 -19.30
C LYS A 69 30.26 18.15 -19.71
N LEU A 70 30.51 18.25 -21.00
CA LEU A 70 31.41 19.28 -21.53
C LEU A 70 30.79 20.67 -21.36
N TYR A 71 29.52 20.83 -21.67
CA TYR A 71 28.79 22.08 -21.45
C TYR A 71 28.75 22.46 -19.97
N ALA A 72 28.45 21.53 -19.08
CA ALA A 72 28.50 21.81 -17.65
C ALA A 72 29.86 22.27 -17.17
N LYS A 73 30.96 21.61 -17.62
CA LYS A 73 32.31 22.06 -17.28
C LYS A 73 32.57 23.52 -17.73
N GLU A 74 32.28 23.82 -19.00
CA GLU A 74 32.49 25.18 -19.55
C GLU A 74 31.56 26.21 -18.91
N LEU A 75 30.37 25.83 -18.51
CA LEU A 75 29.44 26.67 -17.77
C LEU A 75 30.05 27.08 -16.42
N PHE A 76 30.61 26.10 -15.69
CA PHE A 76 31.30 26.36 -14.42
C PHE A 76 32.53 27.26 -14.55
N GLU A 77 33.24 27.18 -15.67
CA GLU A 77 34.41 28.01 -15.92
C GLU A 77 34.08 29.41 -16.47
N THR A 78 32.96 29.56 -17.16
CA THR A 78 32.56 30.83 -17.82
C THR A 78 31.79 31.75 -16.91
N LYS A 79 30.94 31.20 -16.06
CA LYS A 79 30.31 31.94 -14.97
C LYS A 79 31.25 31.93 -13.77
N THR A 80 31.34 33.05 -13.07
CA THR A 80 31.94 33.11 -11.74
C THR A 80 31.02 32.36 -10.77
N ILE A 81 30.84 31.05 -11.03
CA ILE A 81 30.13 30.19 -10.12
C ILE A 81 31.04 29.98 -8.93
N ILE A 82 30.63 30.50 -7.80
CA ILE A 82 31.33 30.26 -6.55
C ILE A 82 31.19 28.78 -6.28
N LYS A 83 32.32 28.06 -6.28
CA LYS A 83 32.31 26.64 -5.91
C LYS A 83 31.90 26.53 -4.47
N THR A 84 30.98 25.61 -4.17
CA THR A 84 30.66 25.26 -2.80
C THR A 84 31.92 24.78 -2.10
N PRO A 85 32.24 25.30 -0.91
CA PRO A 85 33.37 24.83 -0.13
C PRO A 85 33.31 23.33 0.11
N GLU A 86 34.46 22.65 0.06
CA GLU A 86 34.52 21.18 0.30
C GLU A 86 34.22 20.81 1.74
N LYS A 87 34.41 21.74 2.69
CA LYS A 87 34.15 21.53 4.11
C LYS A 87 32.91 22.31 4.55
N ALA A 88 32.06 21.67 5.31
CA ALA A 88 30.83 22.28 5.84
C ALA A 88 31.11 23.52 6.72
N GLU A 89 32.22 23.53 7.45
CA GLU A 89 32.65 24.65 8.31
C GLU A 89 33.02 25.95 7.54
N ASP A 90 33.34 25.81 6.26
CA ASP A 90 33.71 26.92 5.39
C ASP A 90 32.52 27.49 4.60
N ILE A 91 31.31 26.91 4.80
CA ILE A 91 30.09 27.31 4.09
C ILE A 91 29.47 28.52 4.78
N GLU A 92 29.57 29.67 4.12
CA GLU A 92 28.87 30.88 4.51
C GLU A 92 27.79 31.23 3.49
N GLY A 93 26.55 31.42 3.93
CA GLY A 93 25.43 31.75 3.07
C GLY A 93 24.16 32.01 3.84
N ASP A 94 23.13 32.38 3.12
CA ASP A 94 21.80 32.66 3.68
C ASP A 94 20.68 32.03 2.83
N TRP A 95 19.52 31.86 3.45
CA TRP A 95 18.32 31.30 2.83
C TRP A 95 17.41 32.42 2.35
N PHE A 96 17.05 32.39 1.08
CA PHE A 96 16.15 33.33 0.41
C PHE A 96 14.85 32.64 0.06
N THR A 97 13.72 33.31 0.32
CA THR A 97 12.39 32.77 0.04
C THR A 97 11.78 33.46 -1.18
N TYR A 98 11.24 32.65 -2.10
CA TYR A 98 10.59 33.08 -3.35
C TYR A 98 9.13 32.66 -3.35
N GLN A 99 8.25 33.54 -3.79
CA GLN A 99 6.81 33.36 -3.89
C GLN A 99 6.27 33.95 -5.19
N ILE A 100 4.99 33.83 -5.47
CA ILE A 100 4.40 34.49 -6.65
C ILE A 100 4.71 35.98 -6.63
N GLY A 101 5.17 36.47 -7.76
CA GLY A 101 5.73 37.80 -7.95
C GLY A 101 7.28 37.82 -8.04
N ASP A 102 7.94 36.72 -7.66
CA ASP A 102 9.41 36.62 -7.66
C ASP A 102 9.91 35.70 -8.79
N GLU A 103 9.10 35.47 -9.85
CA GLU A 103 9.37 34.52 -10.94
C GLU A 103 10.70 34.77 -11.64
N ASP A 104 11.00 36.04 -11.94
CA ASP A 104 12.26 36.47 -12.61
C ASP A 104 13.50 36.16 -11.76
N GLU A 105 13.40 36.41 -10.46
CA GLU A 105 14.49 36.15 -9.53
C GLU A 105 14.64 34.65 -9.24
N LEU A 106 13.53 33.92 -9.09
CA LEU A 106 13.55 32.47 -8.91
C LEU A 106 14.19 31.79 -10.13
N ALA A 107 13.81 32.17 -11.36
CA ALA A 107 14.38 31.59 -12.57
C ALA A 107 15.91 31.80 -12.67
N LYS A 108 16.41 32.94 -12.25
CA LYS A 108 17.86 33.22 -12.20
C LYS A 108 18.57 32.44 -11.09
N THR A 109 17.93 32.35 -9.91
CA THR A 109 18.55 31.80 -8.70
C THR A 109 18.50 30.28 -8.67
N ALA A 110 17.47 29.66 -9.25
CA ALA A 110 17.29 28.20 -9.27
C ALA A 110 18.31 27.48 -10.16
N GLU A 111 18.99 28.20 -11.07
CA GLU A 111 20.08 27.64 -11.87
C GLU A 111 21.18 27.09 -10.94
N GLY A 112 21.50 25.81 -11.06
CA GLY A 112 22.51 25.14 -10.20
C GLY A 112 21.94 24.38 -9.01
N THR A 113 20.66 24.55 -8.68
CA THR A 113 20.00 23.81 -7.58
C THR A 113 19.49 22.43 -8.00
N GLY A 114 19.62 22.06 -9.27
CA GLY A 114 19.05 20.82 -9.81
C GLY A 114 17.61 20.94 -10.31
N TRP A 115 16.95 22.06 -10.11
CA TRP A 115 15.62 22.34 -10.64
C TRP A 115 15.69 22.85 -12.08
N CYS A 116 14.84 22.29 -12.95
CA CYS A 116 14.73 22.73 -14.36
C CYS A 116 13.85 24.00 -14.48
N ILE A 117 14.15 25.04 -13.71
CA ILE A 117 13.45 26.33 -13.79
C ILE A 117 14.23 27.19 -14.76
N ALA A 118 13.85 27.14 -16.05
CA ALA A 118 14.60 27.75 -17.14
C ALA A 118 14.19 29.20 -17.46
N ASP A 119 12.96 29.58 -17.09
CA ASP A 119 12.40 30.90 -17.39
C ASP A 119 11.30 31.27 -16.38
N PRO A 120 10.86 32.58 -16.34
CA PRO A 120 9.83 33.05 -15.42
C PRO A 120 8.48 32.32 -15.53
N ASN A 121 8.09 31.83 -16.72
CA ASN A 121 6.81 31.10 -16.86
C ASN A 121 6.89 29.74 -16.19
N VAL A 122 8.03 29.05 -16.30
CA VAL A 122 8.27 27.80 -15.59
C VAL A 122 8.32 28.05 -14.09
N ALA A 123 9.00 29.13 -13.65
CA ALA A 123 9.04 29.56 -12.25
C ALA A 123 7.63 29.81 -11.71
N HIS A 124 6.78 30.49 -12.49
CA HIS A 124 5.38 30.74 -12.14
C HIS A 124 4.61 29.44 -11.85
N ASN A 125 4.71 28.46 -12.75
CA ASN A 125 4.05 27.17 -12.54
C ASN A 125 4.49 26.48 -11.24
N TYR A 126 5.78 26.51 -10.92
CA TYR A 126 6.28 25.94 -9.66
C TYR A 126 5.82 26.73 -8.42
N LEU A 127 5.56 28.01 -8.55
CA LEU A 127 5.05 28.85 -7.47
C LEU A 127 3.52 28.78 -7.35
N GLU A 128 2.78 28.57 -8.45
CA GLU A 128 1.32 28.50 -8.47
C GLU A 128 0.79 27.12 -8.09
N TYR A 129 1.43 26.06 -8.56
CA TYR A 129 0.99 24.70 -8.32
C TYR A 129 1.89 23.99 -7.30
N ASP A 130 1.28 23.19 -6.42
CA ASP A 130 2.05 22.32 -5.54
C ASP A 130 2.51 21.04 -6.27
N ILE A 131 3.19 20.13 -5.55
CA ILE A 131 3.68 18.86 -6.10
C ILE A 131 2.54 17.91 -6.52
N TYR A 132 1.30 18.18 -6.08
CA TYR A 132 0.10 17.41 -6.41
C TYR A 132 -0.68 18.04 -7.57
N GLY A 133 -0.22 19.14 -8.14
CA GLY A 133 -0.91 19.88 -9.20
C GLY A 133 -2.10 20.70 -8.71
N ARG A 134 -2.23 20.91 -7.40
CA ARG A 134 -3.30 21.76 -6.83
C ARG A 134 -2.93 23.23 -7.03
N SER A 135 -3.86 23.99 -7.61
CA SER A 135 -3.70 25.44 -7.77
C SER A 135 -4.16 26.20 -6.51
N ARG A 136 -3.52 27.31 -6.26
CA ARG A 136 -3.87 28.29 -5.22
C ARG A 136 -5.28 28.83 -5.30
N ASN A 137 -5.84 28.93 -6.51
CA ASN A 137 -7.15 29.53 -6.75
C ASN A 137 -8.31 28.57 -6.49
N GLU A 138 -8.04 27.31 -6.18
CA GLU A 138 -9.06 26.31 -5.86
C GLU A 138 -9.33 26.24 -4.35
N GLY A 139 -10.09 27.21 -3.86
CA GLY A 139 -11.02 26.95 -2.76
C GLY A 139 -10.53 27.06 -1.31
N THR A 140 -9.73 28.06 -0.93
CA THR A 140 -9.63 28.44 0.48
C THR A 140 -9.76 29.94 0.66
N ASP A 141 -10.92 30.36 1.19
CA ASP A 141 -11.23 31.73 1.59
C ASP A 141 -10.41 32.25 2.79
N ASN A 142 -9.33 31.60 3.15
CA ASN A 142 -8.45 32.04 4.22
C ASN A 142 -7.22 32.75 3.65
N GLU A 143 -7.16 34.05 3.81
CA GLU A 143 -6.03 34.94 3.50
C GLU A 143 -4.68 34.52 4.14
N SER A 144 -4.67 33.50 5.00
CA SER A 144 -3.46 32.98 5.66
C SER A 144 -2.94 31.67 5.06
N SER A 145 -3.48 31.16 3.94
CA SER A 145 -2.96 29.97 3.31
C SER A 145 -1.54 30.23 2.84
N SER A 146 -0.59 29.47 3.38
CA SER A 146 0.82 29.55 3.02
C SER A 146 0.95 29.23 1.54
N LYS A 147 1.45 30.19 0.85
CA LYS A 147 1.67 30.14 -0.60
C LYS A 147 2.82 29.18 -0.88
N ALA A 148 2.70 28.28 -1.87
CA ALA A 148 3.82 27.47 -2.32
C ALA A 148 5.05 28.36 -2.48
N LYS A 149 6.15 27.95 -1.85
CA LYS A 149 7.35 28.78 -1.77
C LYS A 149 8.55 27.95 -2.11
N PHE A 150 9.51 28.59 -2.78
CA PHE A 150 10.87 28.10 -2.88
C PHE A 150 11.76 28.80 -1.85
N ILE A 151 12.60 28.04 -1.18
CA ILE A 151 13.59 28.53 -0.24
C ILE A 151 14.94 28.07 -0.78
N ILE A 152 15.78 29.01 -1.21
CA ILE A 152 17.06 28.72 -1.87
C ILE A 152 18.22 29.23 -1.02
N PHE A 153 19.23 28.40 -0.84
CA PHE A 153 20.48 28.78 -0.18
C PHE A 153 21.47 29.36 -1.18
N LYS A 154 21.94 30.60 -0.91
CA LYS A 154 22.95 31.27 -1.68
C LYS A 154 24.20 31.44 -0.84
N LEU A 155 25.36 31.17 -1.46
CA LEU A 155 26.66 31.38 -0.82
C LEU A 155 26.99 32.87 -0.73
N LYS A 156 27.69 33.28 0.32
CA LYS A 156 28.26 34.64 0.40
C LYS A 156 29.31 34.85 -0.69
N ALA A 157 29.23 35.97 -1.35
CA ALA A 157 30.10 36.38 -2.45
C ALA A 157 30.46 37.85 -2.28
N PRO A 158 31.48 38.19 -1.49
CA PRO A 158 31.86 39.59 -1.17
C PRO A 158 32.07 40.48 -2.36
N ASN A 159 32.40 39.92 -3.52
CA ASN A 159 32.64 40.65 -4.77
C ASN A 159 31.38 40.81 -5.64
N SER A 160 30.24 40.25 -5.22
CA SER A 160 28.97 40.41 -5.92
C SER A 160 28.26 41.67 -5.44
N PRO A 161 27.45 42.35 -6.29
CA PRO A 161 26.76 43.59 -5.93
C PRO A 161 25.83 43.46 -4.72
N ASP A 162 25.23 42.30 -4.55
CA ASP A 162 24.31 41.96 -3.45
C ASP A 162 24.99 41.19 -2.31
N GLY A 163 26.30 40.89 -2.44
CA GLY A 163 27.08 40.13 -1.46
C GLY A 163 26.85 38.61 -1.50
N TYR A 164 26.11 38.10 -2.49
CA TYR A 164 25.76 36.68 -2.63
C TYR A 164 26.05 36.14 -4.02
N SER A 165 26.09 34.80 -4.12
CA SER A 165 26.18 34.12 -5.41
C SER A 165 24.91 34.38 -6.23
N THR A 166 25.05 34.53 -7.54
CA THR A 166 23.88 34.66 -8.43
C THR A 166 22.99 33.44 -8.36
N ASN A 167 23.61 32.25 -8.32
CA ASN A 167 22.91 30.95 -8.30
C ASN A 167 22.83 30.41 -6.89
N GLY A 168 21.73 29.73 -6.62
CA GLY A 168 21.57 28.92 -5.41
C GLY A 168 22.35 27.61 -5.50
N VAL A 169 22.68 27.04 -4.36
CA VAL A 169 23.39 25.76 -4.26
C VAL A 169 22.53 24.65 -3.63
N ALA A 170 21.45 25.02 -2.97
CA ALA A 170 20.44 24.10 -2.46
C ALA A 170 19.07 24.78 -2.48
N SER A 171 18.00 24.00 -2.63
CA SER A 171 16.64 24.53 -2.61
C SER A 171 15.67 23.59 -1.92
N ILE A 172 14.68 24.19 -1.27
CA ILE A 172 13.57 23.52 -0.59
C ILE A 172 12.28 24.07 -1.19
N ARG A 173 11.36 23.19 -1.59
CA ARG A 173 10.02 23.54 -2.02
C ARG A 173 9.01 23.20 -0.94
N LEU A 174 8.14 24.15 -0.62
CA LEU A 174 7.02 23.94 0.28
C LEU A 174 5.75 23.69 -0.53
N ASP A 175 4.86 22.88 0.00
CA ASP A 175 3.50 22.70 -0.54
C ASP A 175 2.58 23.88 -0.18
N LEU A 176 1.31 23.81 -0.60
CA LEU A 176 0.30 24.82 -0.30
C LEU A 176 -0.01 24.93 1.19
N ASP A 177 0.22 23.86 1.95
CA ASP A 177 0.05 23.85 3.41
C ASP A 177 1.28 24.40 4.15
N GLY A 178 2.32 24.79 3.41
CA GLY A 178 3.58 25.32 3.94
C GLY A 178 4.52 24.26 4.50
N LYS A 179 4.27 22.99 4.22
CA LYS A 179 5.12 21.88 4.64
C LYS A 179 6.20 21.62 3.60
N VAL A 180 7.34 21.07 4.05
CA VAL A 180 8.39 20.62 3.15
C VAL A 180 7.88 19.52 2.24
N ALA A 181 7.92 19.75 0.93
CA ALA A 181 7.46 18.84 -0.10
C ALA A 181 8.61 18.22 -0.89
N GLU A 182 9.63 19.01 -1.24
CA GLU A 182 10.78 18.56 -2.01
C GLU A 182 12.04 19.30 -1.56
N VAL A 183 13.18 18.61 -1.61
CA VAL A 183 14.48 19.18 -1.29
C VAL A 183 15.45 18.77 -2.38
N SER A 184 16.07 19.76 -3.08
CA SER A 184 17.01 19.46 -4.15
C SER A 184 18.22 18.70 -3.63
N GLY A 185 18.64 17.69 -4.37
CA GLY A 185 19.79 16.85 -4.02
C GLY A 185 19.53 15.79 -2.97
N LEU A 186 18.41 15.83 -2.24
CA LEU A 186 18.00 14.74 -1.35
C LEU A 186 17.03 13.79 -2.03
N ASP A 187 16.19 14.26 -2.96
CA ASP A 187 15.06 13.51 -3.50
C ASP A 187 15.16 13.16 -4.99
N GLY A 188 16.20 13.52 -5.68
CA GLY A 188 16.32 13.35 -7.13
C GLY A 188 17.69 12.87 -7.59
N GLY A 189 17.83 12.72 -8.92
CA GLY A 189 19.03 12.18 -9.57
C GLY A 189 20.32 13.01 -9.46
N GLN A 190 20.30 14.15 -8.75
CA GLN A 190 21.49 14.94 -8.45
C GLN A 190 21.73 14.90 -6.94
N ALA A 191 22.87 14.37 -6.52
CA ALA A 191 23.26 14.39 -5.13
C ALA A 191 23.60 15.81 -4.68
N LEU A 192 23.13 16.20 -3.49
CA LEU A 192 23.60 17.39 -2.81
C LEU A 192 25.08 17.20 -2.48
N GLU A 193 25.87 18.27 -2.55
CA GLU A 193 27.27 18.21 -2.13
C GLU A 193 27.34 17.88 -0.64
N ASP A 194 28.22 16.95 -0.26
CA ASP A 194 28.32 16.42 1.11
C ASP A 194 28.45 17.53 2.17
N SER A 195 29.15 18.61 1.83
CA SER A 195 29.34 19.77 2.69
C SER A 195 28.05 20.54 2.98
N LEU A 196 27.05 20.50 2.08
CA LEU A 196 25.77 21.18 2.23
C LEU A 196 24.72 20.34 2.98
N VAL A 197 24.91 19.04 3.09
CA VAL A 197 23.90 18.12 3.64
C VAL A 197 23.44 18.54 5.05
N GLN A 198 24.39 18.92 5.91
CA GLN A 198 24.07 19.32 7.28
C GLN A 198 23.28 20.64 7.31
N THR A 199 23.71 21.65 6.55
CA THR A 199 23.05 22.95 6.45
C THR A 199 21.60 22.81 5.94
N VAL A 200 21.41 21.93 4.95
CA VAL A 200 20.08 21.66 4.38
C VAL A 200 19.21 20.91 5.39
N LYS A 201 19.72 19.88 6.06
CA LYS A 201 18.98 19.13 7.09
C LYS A 201 18.52 20.03 8.24
N GLU A 202 19.38 20.90 8.72
CA GLU A 202 19.04 21.86 9.78
C GLU A 202 17.93 22.81 9.36
N LYS A 203 18.00 23.33 8.13
CA LYS A 203 16.94 24.17 7.56
C LYS A 203 15.63 23.41 7.42
N VAL A 204 15.66 22.19 6.88
CA VAL A 204 14.48 21.35 6.71
C VAL A 204 13.84 21.10 8.07
N LEU A 205 14.60 20.75 9.11
CA LEU A 205 14.09 20.52 10.48
C LEU A 205 13.41 21.76 11.08
N SER A 206 13.81 22.96 10.67
CA SER A 206 13.21 24.21 11.14
C SER A 206 11.87 24.55 10.46
N LEU A 207 11.48 23.78 9.42
CA LEU A 207 10.28 24.03 8.62
C LEU A 207 9.15 23.04 8.98
N PRO A 208 7.87 23.44 8.80
CA PRO A 208 6.76 22.54 8.96
C PRO A 208 6.90 21.28 8.08
N GLY A 209 6.60 20.10 8.61
CA GLY A 209 6.72 18.82 7.89
C GLY A 209 8.16 18.35 7.64
N GLY A 210 9.17 19.11 8.11
CA GLY A 210 10.57 18.82 7.81
C GLY A 210 11.07 17.52 8.46
N LYS A 211 10.62 17.22 9.67
CA LYS A 211 10.96 15.98 10.37
C LYS A 211 10.42 14.75 9.62
N GLU A 212 9.17 14.83 9.20
CA GLU A 212 8.48 13.79 8.44
C GLU A 212 9.14 13.61 7.06
N PHE A 213 9.55 14.69 6.42
CA PHE A 213 10.25 14.64 5.14
C PHE A 213 11.61 13.92 5.28
N LEU A 214 12.41 14.29 6.27
CA LEU A 214 13.71 13.65 6.50
C LEU A 214 13.56 12.17 6.85
N GLN A 215 12.54 11.81 7.62
CA GLN A 215 12.25 10.41 7.93
C GLN A 215 11.96 9.61 6.65
N LYS A 216 11.10 10.12 5.77
CA LYS A 216 10.81 9.50 4.46
C LYS A 216 12.06 9.36 3.60
N PHE A 217 12.91 10.36 3.61
CA PHE A 217 14.16 10.33 2.87
C PHE A 217 15.12 9.26 3.41
N GLU A 218 15.30 9.17 4.74
CA GLU A 218 16.16 8.19 5.38
C GLU A 218 15.66 6.76 5.15
N ASP A 219 14.35 6.55 5.22
CA ASP A 219 13.73 5.26 4.93
C ASP A 219 13.96 4.84 3.48
N LYS A 220 13.78 5.76 2.53
CA LYS A 220 14.08 5.51 1.10
C LYS A 220 15.55 5.15 0.88
N GLN A 221 16.48 5.86 1.54
CA GLN A 221 17.92 5.54 1.44
C GLN A 221 18.22 4.15 2.03
N THR A 222 17.56 3.80 3.11
CA THR A 222 17.70 2.47 3.71
C THR A 222 17.19 1.39 2.75
N LEU A 223 16.01 1.56 2.15
CA LEU A 223 15.49 0.62 1.15
C LEU A 223 16.43 0.45 -0.06
N ILE A 224 17.04 1.55 -0.55
CA ILE A 224 18.02 1.48 -1.63
C ILE A 224 19.24 0.65 -1.22
N LYS A 225 19.73 0.80 0.02
CA LYS A 225 20.86 0.01 0.53
C LYS A 225 20.49 -1.46 0.65
N LEU A 226 19.29 -1.77 1.12
CA LEU A 226 18.82 -3.16 1.22
C LEU A 226 18.66 -3.80 -0.16
N ASP A 227 18.12 -3.07 -1.14
CA ASP A 227 18.04 -3.53 -2.52
C ASP A 227 19.42 -3.82 -3.13
N HIS A 228 20.41 -2.95 -2.90
CA HIS A 228 21.78 -3.21 -3.31
C HIS A 228 22.39 -4.47 -2.66
N LYS A 229 22.08 -4.73 -1.38
CA LYS A 229 22.48 -5.97 -0.70
C LYS A 229 21.83 -7.20 -1.36
N LEU A 230 20.51 -7.09 -1.64
CA LEU A 230 19.79 -8.15 -2.35
C LEU A 230 20.46 -8.48 -3.69
N GLN A 231 20.78 -7.46 -4.51
CA GLN A 231 21.41 -7.64 -5.82
C GLN A 231 22.79 -8.28 -5.72
N LYS A 232 23.52 -8.08 -4.61
CA LYS A 232 24.83 -8.69 -4.36
C LYS A 232 24.74 -10.06 -3.67
N GLY A 233 23.56 -10.48 -3.23
CA GLY A 233 23.37 -11.71 -2.46
C GLY A 233 23.95 -11.61 -1.03
N GLU A 234 24.02 -10.40 -0.47
CA GLU A 234 24.49 -10.16 0.88
C GLU A 234 23.37 -10.38 1.90
N ASP A 235 23.74 -10.87 3.08
CA ASP A 235 22.81 -11.04 4.22
C ASP A 235 22.34 -9.70 4.79
N LEU A 236 21.10 -9.69 5.29
CA LEU A 236 20.59 -8.58 6.10
C LEU A 236 20.93 -8.78 7.57
N THR A 237 21.20 -7.69 8.27
CA THR A 237 21.35 -7.68 9.73
C THR A 237 19.99 -7.73 10.42
N LYS A 238 19.99 -8.01 11.73
CA LYS A 238 18.77 -8.00 12.53
C LYS A 238 18.07 -6.62 12.51
N GLU A 239 18.84 -5.54 12.58
CA GLU A 239 18.32 -4.17 12.53
C GLU A 239 17.69 -3.85 11.17
N GLU A 240 18.31 -4.33 10.09
CA GLU A 240 17.79 -4.16 8.74
C GLU A 240 16.49 -4.95 8.51
N LEU A 241 16.40 -6.16 9.10
CA LEU A 241 15.17 -6.95 9.09
C LEU A 241 14.10 -6.32 9.99
N SER A 242 14.44 -5.79 11.16
CA SER A 242 13.51 -5.04 12.01
C SER A 242 12.91 -3.84 11.28
N PHE A 243 13.72 -3.13 10.51
CA PHE A 243 13.26 -2.05 9.64
C PHE A 243 12.34 -2.58 8.52
N LEU A 244 12.77 -3.62 7.77
CA LEU A 244 12.02 -4.18 6.64
C LEU A 244 10.63 -4.69 7.05
N TYR A 245 10.54 -5.34 8.21
CA TYR A 245 9.28 -5.84 8.78
C TYR A 245 8.53 -4.81 9.63
N GLU A 246 9.00 -3.56 9.68
CA GLU A 246 8.33 -2.44 10.34
C GLU A 246 8.07 -2.67 11.85
N LEU A 247 8.97 -3.42 12.53
CA LEU A 247 8.76 -3.87 13.91
C LEU A 247 8.73 -2.73 14.93
N ASP A 248 9.45 -1.65 14.68
CA ASP A 248 9.52 -0.51 15.59
C ASP A 248 8.63 0.66 15.14
N ARG A 249 8.44 0.80 13.84
CA ARG A 249 7.60 1.84 13.23
C ARG A 249 7.33 1.54 11.75
N PRO A 250 6.25 2.06 11.18
CA PRO A 250 6.01 1.99 9.74
C PRO A 250 7.12 2.66 8.93
N ILE A 251 7.43 2.10 7.76
CA ILE A 251 8.33 2.70 6.78
C ILE A 251 7.60 3.86 6.09
N ALA A 252 8.14 5.06 6.23
CA ALA A 252 7.60 6.23 5.60
C ALA A 252 8.07 6.32 4.13
N THR A 253 7.14 6.39 3.17
CA THR A 253 7.45 6.50 1.74
C THR A 253 7.33 7.94 1.25
N LEU A 254 8.13 8.29 0.24
CA LEU A 254 8.06 9.59 -0.44
C LEU A 254 6.98 9.64 -1.53
N ASP A 255 6.23 8.56 -1.72
CA ASP A 255 5.20 8.52 -2.76
C ASP A 255 4.00 9.42 -2.38
N THR A 256 3.68 10.35 -3.28
CA THR A 256 2.54 11.26 -3.18
C THR A 256 1.18 10.57 -3.15
N TYR A 257 1.12 9.30 -3.54
CA TYR A 257 -0.11 8.50 -3.60
C TYR A 257 -0.24 7.46 -2.49
N ASN A 258 0.59 7.54 -1.45
CA ASN A 258 0.64 6.56 -0.35
C ASN A 258 0.80 5.09 -0.82
N ARG A 259 1.44 4.89 -1.96
CA ARG A 259 1.73 3.53 -2.44
C ARG A 259 2.93 2.97 -1.71
N ILE A 260 2.85 1.69 -1.39
CA ILE A 260 3.98 0.94 -0.82
C ILE A 260 5.12 0.93 -1.84
N ASP A 261 6.34 1.22 -1.40
CA ASP A 261 7.52 1.11 -2.25
C ASP A 261 7.68 -0.37 -2.69
N PRO A 262 7.71 -0.67 -4.00
CA PRO A 262 7.75 -2.05 -4.49
C PRO A 262 8.96 -2.85 -3.99
N ARG A 263 10.05 -2.18 -3.64
CA ARG A 263 11.24 -2.83 -3.06
C ARG A 263 10.94 -3.51 -1.73
N ILE A 264 9.99 -3.01 -0.94
CA ILE A 264 9.59 -3.65 0.33
C ILE A 264 9.04 -5.04 0.06
N THR A 265 8.15 -5.18 -0.94
CA THR A 265 7.58 -6.47 -1.33
C THR A 265 8.66 -7.42 -1.85
N GLU A 266 9.49 -6.97 -2.78
CA GLU A 266 10.58 -7.77 -3.36
C GLU A 266 11.58 -8.26 -2.30
N LEU A 267 11.93 -7.40 -1.33
CA LEU A 267 12.81 -7.74 -0.22
C LEU A 267 12.15 -8.76 0.73
N LYS A 268 10.88 -8.55 1.10
CA LYS A 268 10.12 -9.50 1.95
C LYS A 268 9.95 -10.86 1.27
N GLU A 269 9.65 -10.91 -0.03
CA GLU A 269 9.58 -12.16 -0.80
C GLU A 269 10.90 -12.91 -0.82
N LYS A 270 12.02 -12.20 -0.97
CA LYS A 270 13.34 -12.82 -1.05
C LYS A 270 13.86 -13.31 0.29
N TYR A 271 13.78 -12.50 1.32
CA TYR A 271 14.33 -12.84 2.64
C TYR A 271 13.36 -13.64 3.51
N GLY A 272 12.05 -13.60 3.26
CA GLY A 272 11.06 -14.42 3.92
C GLY A 272 10.98 -14.30 5.45
N ILE A 273 9.90 -14.81 6.01
CA ILE A 273 9.67 -14.82 7.47
C ILE A 273 10.62 -15.77 8.17
N GLU A 274 10.82 -16.98 7.63
CA GLU A 274 11.73 -17.97 8.18
C GLU A 274 13.17 -17.43 8.33
N TYR A 275 13.69 -16.79 7.27
CA TYR A 275 15.01 -16.15 7.32
C TYR A 275 15.10 -15.07 8.42
N ALA A 276 14.05 -14.26 8.57
CA ALA A 276 14.02 -13.23 9.60
C ALA A 276 14.08 -13.84 11.01
N LEU A 277 13.35 -14.93 11.24
CA LEU A 277 13.35 -15.68 12.50
C LEU A 277 14.70 -16.33 12.79
N GLU A 278 15.35 -16.94 11.79
CA GLU A 278 16.71 -17.49 11.90
C GLU A 278 17.75 -16.43 12.28
N LYS A 279 17.58 -15.18 11.82
CA LYS A 279 18.43 -14.03 12.21
C LYS A 279 18.07 -13.46 13.57
N GLY A 280 17.13 -14.07 14.30
CA GLY A 280 16.78 -13.74 15.68
C GLY A 280 15.83 -12.56 15.84
N ILE A 281 14.98 -12.31 14.85
CA ILE A 281 13.84 -11.40 15.01
C ILE A 281 12.88 -11.96 16.07
N ASP A 282 12.33 -11.09 16.90
CA ASP A 282 11.30 -11.47 17.87
C ASP A 282 10.02 -11.87 17.17
N VAL A 283 9.64 -13.15 17.29
CA VAL A 283 8.51 -13.74 16.57
C VAL A 283 7.19 -13.05 16.93
N ASN A 284 6.98 -12.66 18.19
CA ASN A 284 5.73 -12.02 18.62
C ASN A 284 5.61 -10.58 18.11
N LYS A 285 6.72 -9.85 18.02
CA LYS A 285 6.73 -8.55 17.34
C LYS A 285 6.47 -8.70 15.85
N LEU A 286 7.06 -9.74 15.24
CA LEU A 286 6.83 -10.03 13.82
C LEU A 286 5.35 -10.32 13.54
N VAL A 287 4.71 -11.22 14.32
CA VAL A 287 3.27 -11.49 14.21
C VAL A 287 2.45 -10.20 14.26
N SER A 288 2.75 -9.30 15.19
CA SER A 288 2.02 -8.02 15.33
C SER A 288 2.20 -7.06 14.16
N SER A 289 3.22 -7.26 13.32
CA SER A 289 3.51 -6.45 12.13
C SER A 289 3.01 -7.07 10.82
N LEU A 290 2.64 -8.35 10.84
CA LEU A 290 2.16 -9.09 9.67
C LEU A 290 0.67 -8.83 9.42
N GLY A 291 0.27 -8.90 8.16
CA GLY A 291 -1.14 -8.97 7.79
C GLY A 291 -1.72 -10.37 8.04
N PRO A 292 -3.06 -10.50 8.21
CA PRO A 292 -3.71 -11.80 8.46
C PRO A 292 -3.31 -12.89 7.46
N LYS A 293 -3.24 -12.56 6.17
CA LYS A 293 -2.84 -13.52 5.12
C LYS A 293 -1.42 -14.03 5.27
N ASP A 294 -0.48 -13.16 5.66
CA ASP A 294 0.91 -13.54 5.87
C ASP A 294 1.05 -14.44 7.10
N ILE A 295 0.25 -14.18 8.14
CA ILE A 295 0.16 -15.02 9.33
C ILE A 295 -0.30 -16.43 8.96
N VAL A 296 -1.44 -16.56 8.27
CA VAL A 296 -1.99 -17.85 7.84
C VAL A 296 -1.01 -18.63 6.98
N HIS A 297 -0.40 -17.95 6.01
CA HIS A 297 0.57 -18.60 5.11
C HIS A 297 1.83 -19.13 5.83
N ASN A 298 2.18 -18.54 6.97
CA ASN A 298 3.38 -18.89 7.75
C ASN A 298 3.04 -19.42 9.15
N LEU A 299 1.82 -19.86 9.40
CA LEU A 299 1.32 -20.23 10.73
C LEU A 299 2.23 -21.25 11.42
N ASP A 300 2.51 -22.38 10.75
CA ASP A 300 3.37 -23.42 11.29
C ASP A 300 4.77 -22.90 11.63
N THR A 301 5.38 -22.16 10.70
CA THR A 301 6.70 -21.56 10.92
C THR A 301 6.73 -20.62 12.13
N LEU A 302 5.70 -19.77 12.28
CA LEU A 302 5.59 -18.85 13.41
C LEU A 302 5.45 -19.60 14.75
N LEU A 303 4.60 -20.62 14.78
CA LEU A 303 4.38 -21.45 15.96
C LEU A 303 5.60 -22.29 16.33
N GLU A 304 6.27 -22.91 15.36
CA GLU A 304 7.54 -23.66 15.56
C GLU A 304 8.65 -22.78 16.14
N HIS A 305 8.67 -21.49 15.81
CA HIS A 305 9.62 -20.52 16.37
C HIS A 305 9.12 -19.87 17.68
N GLY A 306 8.05 -20.41 18.28
CA GLY A 306 7.57 -20.03 19.61
C GLY A 306 6.71 -18.76 19.62
N ALA A 307 6.00 -18.47 18.56
CA ALA A 307 4.98 -17.43 18.59
C ALA A 307 3.89 -17.78 19.61
N ASP A 308 3.42 -16.77 20.33
CA ASP A 308 2.25 -16.91 21.21
C ASP A 308 0.99 -17.07 20.34
N ALA A 309 0.36 -18.24 20.43
CA ALA A 309 -0.85 -18.53 19.68
C ALA A 309 -1.99 -17.52 19.93
N ASN A 310 -2.05 -16.94 21.13
CA ASN A 310 -3.03 -15.89 21.43
C ASN A 310 -2.71 -14.56 20.74
N ASN A 311 -1.42 -14.24 20.58
CA ASN A 311 -1.02 -13.09 19.78
C ASN A 311 -1.35 -13.29 18.28
N ILE A 312 -1.18 -14.53 17.78
CA ILE A 312 -1.57 -14.91 16.42
C ILE A 312 -3.08 -14.70 16.22
N ILE A 313 -3.93 -15.24 17.09
CA ILE A 313 -5.38 -15.13 17.02
C ILE A 313 -5.84 -13.67 16.96
N ASN A 314 -5.23 -12.80 17.74
CA ASN A 314 -5.60 -11.38 17.78
C ASN A 314 -5.26 -10.63 16.47
N ASN A 315 -4.48 -11.25 15.59
CA ASN A 315 -4.04 -10.67 14.30
C ASN A 315 -4.55 -11.48 13.08
N MET A 316 -5.38 -12.52 13.29
CA MET A 316 -5.99 -13.32 12.22
C MET A 316 -7.43 -12.87 11.93
N ASP A 317 -7.91 -13.21 10.73
CA ASP A 317 -9.32 -13.04 10.41
C ASP A 317 -10.17 -14.13 11.08
N PRO A 318 -11.40 -13.82 11.52
CA PRO A 318 -12.28 -14.79 12.22
C PRO A 318 -12.51 -16.10 11.48
N TYR A 319 -12.50 -16.07 10.15
CA TYR A 319 -12.67 -17.26 9.32
C TYR A 319 -11.44 -18.17 9.34
N ASP A 320 -10.26 -17.55 9.28
CA ASP A 320 -8.98 -18.26 9.30
C ASP A 320 -8.73 -18.90 10.67
N ILE A 321 -9.13 -18.24 11.76
CA ILE A 321 -9.11 -18.83 13.12
C ILE A 321 -9.92 -20.11 13.17
N ALA A 322 -11.11 -20.12 12.56
CA ALA A 322 -11.96 -21.31 12.54
C ALA A 322 -11.36 -22.44 11.69
N TYR A 323 -10.66 -22.10 10.61
CA TYR A 323 -10.00 -23.07 9.73
C TYR A 323 -8.81 -23.74 10.43
N ASP A 324 -8.00 -22.95 11.13
CA ASP A 324 -6.78 -23.40 11.80
C ASP A 324 -6.98 -23.73 13.30
N LEU A 325 -8.24 -23.89 13.73
CA LEU A 325 -8.63 -24.08 15.14
C LEU A 325 -7.80 -25.13 15.86
N ASN A 326 -7.65 -26.31 15.29
CA ASN A 326 -6.93 -27.42 15.91
C ASN A 326 -5.45 -27.10 16.08
N THR A 327 -4.81 -26.54 15.06
CA THR A 327 -3.40 -26.10 15.11
C THR A 327 -3.17 -25.09 16.23
N LEU A 328 -4.06 -24.10 16.34
CA LEU A 328 -3.97 -23.09 17.39
C LEU A 328 -4.13 -23.68 18.79
N LEU A 329 -5.09 -24.60 18.98
CA LEU A 329 -5.31 -25.29 20.26
C LEU A 329 -4.15 -26.21 20.65
N GLU A 330 -3.57 -26.96 19.69
CA GLU A 330 -2.38 -27.81 19.90
C GLU A 330 -1.16 -27.00 20.36
N HIS A 331 -1.06 -25.74 19.95
CA HIS A 331 0.02 -24.81 20.34
C HIS A 331 -0.36 -23.95 21.55
N GLY A 332 -1.40 -24.32 22.30
CA GLY A 332 -1.74 -23.74 23.60
C GLY A 332 -2.51 -22.42 23.55
N ALA A 333 -3.24 -22.17 22.46
CA ALA A 333 -4.17 -21.05 22.42
C ALA A 333 -5.24 -21.15 23.51
N ASP A 334 -5.62 -20.04 24.11
CA ASP A 334 -6.76 -19.95 25.01
C ASP A 334 -8.06 -20.06 24.20
N VAL A 335 -8.82 -21.11 24.45
CA VAL A 335 -10.07 -21.38 23.76
C VAL A 335 -11.08 -20.22 23.89
N ASN A 336 -11.11 -19.50 24.99
CA ASN A 336 -12.00 -18.35 25.17
C ASN A 336 -11.52 -17.13 24.37
N ASN A 337 -10.21 -16.99 24.17
CA ASN A 337 -9.67 -16.00 23.24
C ASN A 337 -10.06 -16.35 21.79
N ILE A 338 -9.99 -17.63 21.41
CA ILE A 338 -10.49 -18.13 20.12
C ILE A 338 -11.97 -17.75 19.93
N VAL A 339 -12.83 -18.13 20.88
CA VAL A 339 -14.27 -17.84 20.81
C VAL A 339 -14.56 -16.35 20.67
N SER A 340 -13.80 -15.50 21.40
CA SER A 340 -13.97 -14.04 21.35
C SER A 340 -13.63 -13.42 20.01
N ASN A 341 -12.77 -14.08 19.22
CA ASN A 341 -12.32 -13.63 17.91
C ASN A 341 -13.00 -14.34 16.72
N MET A 342 -13.87 -15.34 16.99
CA MET A 342 -14.65 -16.03 15.97
C MET A 342 -16.02 -15.40 15.78
N GLY A 343 -16.60 -15.54 14.59
CA GLY A 343 -18.01 -15.23 14.35
C GLY A 343 -18.95 -16.34 14.82
N SER A 344 -20.18 -16.01 15.21
CA SER A 344 -21.18 -16.97 15.73
C SER A 344 -21.37 -18.17 14.81
N HIS A 345 -21.33 -17.97 13.50
CA HIS A 345 -21.44 -19.05 12.50
C HIS A 345 -20.26 -20.04 12.60
N SER A 346 -19.05 -19.54 12.71
CA SER A 346 -17.85 -20.38 12.90
C SER A 346 -17.86 -21.08 14.26
N ILE A 347 -18.34 -20.41 15.31
CA ILE A 347 -18.47 -21.00 16.65
C ILE A 347 -19.41 -22.19 16.62
N VAL A 348 -20.59 -22.09 16.01
CA VAL A 348 -21.57 -23.19 16.00
C VAL A 348 -21.05 -24.39 15.21
N TYR A 349 -20.34 -24.19 14.11
CA TYR A 349 -19.75 -25.29 13.34
C TYR A 349 -18.63 -26.02 14.10
N ASN A 350 -17.94 -25.34 14.99
CA ASN A 350 -16.85 -25.89 15.79
C ASN A 350 -17.24 -26.09 17.25
N LEU A 351 -18.54 -26.07 17.59
CA LEU A 351 -19.05 -26.05 18.96
C LEU A 351 -18.59 -27.24 19.78
N ASP A 352 -18.64 -28.45 19.23
CA ASP A 352 -18.16 -29.65 19.90
C ASP A 352 -16.68 -29.51 20.30
N THR A 353 -15.81 -29.14 19.37
CA THR A 353 -14.36 -28.95 19.61
C THR A 353 -14.09 -27.87 20.65
N LEU A 354 -14.78 -26.75 20.54
CA LEU A 354 -14.59 -25.62 21.48
C LEU A 354 -14.98 -25.99 22.90
N LEU A 355 -16.13 -26.67 23.07
CA LEU A 355 -16.61 -27.15 24.40
C LEU A 355 -15.75 -28.29 24.97
N GLU A 356 -15.24 -29.20 24.13
CA GLU A 356 -14.28 -30.25 24.54
C GLU A 356 -12.97 -29.65 25.09
N HIS A 357 -12.54 -28.47 24.57
CA HIS A 357 -11.36 -27.73 25.06
C HIS A 357 -11.72 -26.76 26.19
N GLY A 358 -12.95 -26.79 26.73
CA GLY A 358 -13.35 -26.03 27.90
C GLY A 358 -13.76 -24.56 27.61
N ALA A 359 -14.23 -24.27 26.40
CA ALA A 359 -14.78 -22.96 26.09
C ALA A 359 -16.00 -22.64 26.98
N ASP A 360 -16.05 -21.41 27.49
CA ASP A 360 -17.20 -20.87 28.23
C ASP A 360 -18.20 -20.25 27.24
N ILE A 361 -19.11 -21.10 26.72
CA ILE A 361 -20.08 -20.67 25.70
C ILE A 361 -21.50 -20.87 26.27
N ASP A 362 -22.26 -19.78 26.40
CA ASP A 362 -23.71 -19.87 26.59
C ASP A 362 -24.39 -20.18 25.24
N VAL A 363 -24.77 -21.44 25.08
CA VAL A 363 -25.37 -21.94 23.84
C VAL A 363 -26.70 -21.24 23.53
N ASN A 364 -27.46 -20.78 24.52
CA ASN A 364 -28.70 -20.03 24.30
C ASN A 364 -28.43 -18.60 23.78
N GLU A 365 -27.41 -17.94 24.30
CA GLU A 365 -26.92 -16.65 23.77
C GLU A 365 -26.42 -16.83 22.33
N LEU A 366 -25.66 -17.90 22.07
CA LEU A 366 -25.20 -18.24 20.71
C LEU A 366 -26.37 -18.37 19.74
N VAL A 367 -27.40 -19.10 20.09
CA VAL A 367 -28.63 -19.27 19.27
C VAL A 367 -29.26 -17.91 18.93
N LEU A 368 -29.26 -16.96 19.86
CA LEU A 368 -29.84 -15.63 19.61
C LEU A 368 -29.04 -14.83 18.56
N SER A 369 -27.77 -15.13 18.40
CA SER A 369 -26.89 -14.48 17.44
C SER A 369 -26.82 -15.10 16.04
N LEU A 370 -27.42 -16.30 15.89
CA LEU A 370 -27.40 -17.08 14.64
C LEU A 370 -28.59 -16.76 13.74
N ALA A 371 -28.35 -16.83 12.44
CA ALA A 371 -29.43 -16.87 11.44
C ALA A 371 -30.21 -18.20 11.50
N SER A 372 -31.48 -18.17 11.09
CA SER A 372 -32.37 -19.35 11.20
C SER A 372 -31.83 -20.59 10.47
N TYR A 373 -31.25 -20.41 9.29
CA TYR A 373 -30.60 -21.49 8.53
C TYR A 373 -29.42 -22.11 9.29
N SER A 374 -28.57 -21.28 9.92
CA SER A 374 -27.42 -21.78 10.69
C SER A 374 -27.88 -22.57 11.93
N ILE A 375 -29.02 -22.20 12.54
CA ILE A 375 -29.62 -22.95 13.62
C ILE A 375 -30.12 -24.29 13.10
N ALA A 376 -30.76 -24.35 11.93
CA ALA A 376 -31.29 -25.57 11.33
C ALA A 376 -30.15 -26.53 10.96
N ASP A 377 -29.13 -26.07 10.25
CA ASP A 377 -27.95 -26.85 9.86
C ASP A 377 -27.24 -27.49 11.07
N ASN A 378 -27.24 -26.81 12.23
CA ASN A 378 -26.53 -27.24 13.43
C ASN A 378 -27.47 -27.65 14.59
N LEU A 379 -28.75 -27.96 14.30
CA LEU A 379 -29.79 -28.18 15.30
C LEU A 379 -29.44 -29.30 16.27
N ASP A 380 -28.94 -30.43 15.77
CA ASP A 380 -28.56 -31.56 16.61
C ASP A 380 -27.47 -31.20 17.61
N THR A 381 -26.41 -30.49 17.14
CA THR A 381 -25.30 -30.06 17.99
C THR A 381 -25.76 -29.05 19.03
N LEU A 382 -26.56 -28.06 18.64
CA LEU A 382 -27.12 -27.09 19.57
C LEU A 382 -27.98 -27.71 20.65
N LEU A 383 -28.89 -28.63 20.28
CA LEU A 383 -29.75 -29.36 21.25
C LEU A 383 -28.94 -30.30 22.13
N LYS A 384 -27.93 -31.01 21.61
CA LYS A 384 -26.99 -31.85 22.38
C LYS A 384 -26.33 -31.06 23.50
N HIS A 385 -25.99 -29.79 23.25
CA HIS A 385 -25.35 -28.89 24.22
C HIS A 385 -26.35 -28.01 25.00
N GLY A 386 -27.64 -28.38 25.01
CA GLY A 386 -28.65 -27.81 25.91
C GLY A 386 -29.33 -26.53 25.41
N ALA A 387 -29.24 -26.23 24.11
CA ALA A 387 -29.99 -25.10 23.54
C ALA A 387 -31.50 -25.29 23.69
N ASN A 388 -32.23 -24.27 24.12
CA ASN A 388 -33.69 -24.27 24.21
C ASN A 388 -34.29 -23.73 22.91
N ILE A 389 -34.49 -24.62 21.93
CA ILE A 389 -34.99 -24.28 20.60
C ILE A 389 -36.39 -24.83 20.38
N ASN A 390 -37.34 -23.95 20.05
CA ASN A 390 -38.66 -24.37 19.57
C ASN A 390 -38.57 -24.63 18.06
N VAL A 391 -38.43 -25.92 17.69
CA VAL A 391 -38.19 -26.34 16.29
C VAL A 391 -39.36 -25.95 15.38
N ASN A 392 -40.60 -25.98 15.82
CA ASN A 392 -41.74 -25.54 15.03
C ASN A 392 -41.72 -24.01 14.76
N LYS A 393 -41.25 -23.22 15.71
CA LYS A 393 -41.03 -21.79 15.50
C LYS A 393 -39.84 -21.53 14.58
N LEU A 394 -38.80 -22.36 14.63
CA LEU A 394 -37.68 -22.30 13.72
C LEU A 394 -38.15 -22.53 12.27
N VAL A 395 -38.89 -23.60 12.01
CA VAL A 395 -39.50 -23.92 10.69
C VAL A 395 -40.21 -22.70 10.09
N SER A 396 -40.98 -21.97 10.91
CA SER A 396 -41.72 -20.77 10.41
C SER A 396 -40.85 -19.58 10.04
N LYS A 397 -39.53 -19.65 10.27
CA LYS A 397 -38.54 -18.62 9.92
C LYS A 397 -37.61 -19.02 8.79
N LEU A 398 -37.69 -20.28 8.37
CA LEU A 398 -36.87 -20.83 7.28
C LEU A 398 -37.55 -20.60 5.93
N GLU A 399 -36.75 -20.39 4.92
CA GLU A 399 -37.20 -20.43 3.53
C GLU A 399 -37.42 -21.88 3.08
N SER A 400 -38.25 -22.07 2.05
CA SER A 400 -38.64 -23.44 1.59
C SER A 400 -37.42 -24.30 1.21
N TYR A 401 -36.38 -23.72 0.62
CA TYR A 401 -35.18 -24.48 0.26
C TYR A 401 -34.35 -24.90 1.48
N GLU A 402 -34.32 -24.09 2.54
CA GLU A 402 -33.65 -24.40 3.80
C GLU A 402 -34.38 -25.52 4.54
N ILE A 403 -35.71 -25.45 4.56
CA ILE A 403 -36.54 -26.52 5.14
C ILE A 403 -36.21 -27.86 4.47
N VAL A 404 -36.11 -27.90 3.16
CA VAL A 404 -35.84 -29.14 2.41
C VAL A 404 -34.42 -29.63 2.66
N GLN A 405 -33.46 -28.76 2.72
CA GLN A 405 -32.08 -29.11 3.03
C GLN A 405 -31.98 -29.81 4.37
N ASP A 406 -32.71 -29.33 5.39
CA ASP A 406 -32.64 -29.81 6.76
C ASP A 406 -33.86 -30.66 7.18
N LEU A 407 -34.69 -31.11 6.25
CA LEU A 407 -35.95 -31.78 6.50
C LEU A 407 -35.81 -32.95 7.54
N ASN A 408 -34.82 -33.79 7.32
CA ASN A 408 -34.58 -34.93 8.22
C ASN A 408 -34.12 -34.50 9.62
N ILE A 409 -33.32 -33.46 9.72
CA ILE A 409 -32.85 -32.91 10.99
C ILE A 409 -34.03 -32.29 11.75
N LEU A 410 -34.84 -31.49 11.05
CA LEU A 410 -36.03 -30.86 11.64
C LEU A 410 -37.04 -31.89 12.16
N LEU A 411 -37.35 -32.92 11.35
CA LEU A 411 -38.29 -33.98 11.75
C LEU A 411 -37.78 -34.81 12.92
N ARG A 412 -36.49 -35.19 12.92
CA ARG A 412 -35.89 -35.98 14.02
C ARG A 412 -35.90 -35.20 15.34
N ASN A 413 -35.82 -33.88 15.27
CA ASN A 413 -35.85 -33.00 16.44
C ASN A 413 -37.27 -32.48 16.76
N GLY A 414 -38.32 -33.12 16.24
CA GLY A 414 -39.69 -32.90 16.66
C GLY A 414 -40.45 -31.80 15.94
N ALA A 415 -39.99 -31.42 14.73
CA ALA A 415 -40.80 -30.56 13.88
C ALA A 415 -42.11 -31.30 13.48
N ASP A 416 -43.23 -30.60 13.53
CA ASP A 416 -44.51 -31.08 13.00
C ASP A 416 -44.45 -31.01 11.46
N ILE A 417 -44.62 -32.17 10.82
CA ILE A 417 -44.60 -32.30 9.36
C ILE A 417 -45.63 -31.38 8.67
N ASN A 418 -46.79 -31.16 9.29
CA ASN A 418 -47.83 -30.31 8.73
C ASN A 418 -47.47 -28.81 8.89
N ASN A 419 -46.71 -28.46 9.93
CA ASN A 419 -46.11 -27.14 10.05
C ASN A 419 -45.05 -26.94 8.97
N ILE A 420 -44.21 -27.94 8.71
CA ILE A 420 -43.24 -27.92 7.61
C ILE A 420 -43.94 -27.63 6.28
N ILE A 421 -44.94 -28.41 5.89
CA ILE A 421 -45.69 -28.23 4.66
C ILE A 421 -46.32 -26.83 4.57
N SER A 422 -46.84 -26.34 5.70
CA SER A 422 -47.46 -25.01 5.75
C SER A 422 -46.48 -23.88 5.38
N ASN A 423 -45.20 -24.09 5.61
CA ASN A 423 -44.11 -23.10 5.31
C ASN A 423 -43.34 -23.41 4.02
N MET A 424 -43.63 -24.49 3.30
CA MET A 424 -43.01 -24.85 2.03
C MET A 424 -43.79 -24.32 0.82
N ASP A 425 -43.10 -24.00 -0.25
CA ASP A 425 -43.66 -23.68 -1.57
C ASP A 425 -44.04 -24.97 -2.32
N SER A 426 -45.03 -24.85 -3.21
CA SER A 426 -45.55 -25.99 -3.98
C SER A 426 -44.48 -26.75 -4.76
N PHE A 427 -43.48 -26.07 -5.28
CA PHE A 427 -42.35 -26.64 -6.03
C PHE A 427 -41.55 -27.65 -5.15
N TYR A 428 -41.24 -27.27 -3.93
CA TYR A 428 -40.47 -28.11 -3.01
C TYR A 428 -41.34 -29.23 -2.43
N ILE A 429 -42.65 -28.99 -2.21
CA ILE A 429 -43.59 -30.00 -1.81
C ILE A 429 -43.70 -31.11 -2.87
N ASP A 430 -43.83 -30.75 -4.14
CA ASP A 430 -43.87 -31.68 -5.27
C ASP A 430 -42.61 -32.53 -5.38
N ARG A 431 -41.45 -31.89 -5.27
CA ARG A 431 -40.13 -32.53 -5.37
C ARG A 431 -39.92 -33.59 -4.27
N ASP A 432 -40.31 -33.30 -3.04
CA ASP A 432 -40.07 -34.16 -1.87
C ASP A 432 -41.34 -34.89 -1.38
N LEU A 433 -42.33 -35.00 -2.26
CA LEU A 433 -43.70 -35.51 -1.95
C LEU A 433 -43.69 -36.88 -1.29
N ASP A 434 -42.90 -37.83 -1.81
CA ASP A 434 -42.81 -39.18 -1.25
C ASP A 434 -42.33 -39.14 0.21
N THR A 435 -41.24 -38.37 0.44
CA THR A 435 -40.66 -38.24 1.80
C THR A 435 -41.64 -37.60 2.77
N LEU A 436 -42.33 -36.54 2.35
CA LEU A 436 -43.32 -35.86 3.20
C LEU A 436 -44.48 -36.82 3.58
N LEU A 437 -44.99 -37.58 2.61
CA LEU A 437 -46.07 -38.55 2.87
C LEU A 437 -45.62 -39.73 3.72
N GLU A 438 -44.41 -40.26 3.55
CA GLU A 438 -43.81 -41.29 4.37
C GLU A 438 -43.69 -40.89 5.84
N HIS A 439 -43.42 -39.57 6.08
CA HIS A 439 -43.38 -39.01 7.44
C HIS A 439 -44.75 -38.60 7.99
N GLY A 440 -45.84 -38.99 7.33
CA GLY A 440 -47.22 -38.85 7.86
C GLY A 440 -47.83 -37.45 7.62
N ALA A 441 -47.42 -36.78 6.59
CA ALA A 441 -48.02 -35.50 6.21
C ALA A 441 -49.53 -35.64 5.88
N ASP A 442 -50.31 -34.63 6.23
CA ASP A 442 -51.71 -34.55 5.82
C ASP A 442 -51.79 -34.30 4.31
N VAL A 443 -52.22 -35.35 3.59
CA VAL A 443 -52.36 -35.34 2.15
C VAL A 443 -53.34 -34.27 1.67
N ASN A 444 -54.33 -33.89 2.46
CA ASN A 444 -55.28 -32.83 2.12
C ASN A 444 -54.62 -31.42 2.26
N LEU A 445 -53.68 -31.26 3.15
CA LEU A 445 -52.89 -30.04 3.26
C LEU A 445 -51.95 -29.91 2.05
N ILE A 446 -51.29 -31.00 1.66
CA ILE A 446 -50.45 -31.10 0.48
C ILE A 446 -51.22 -30.70 -0.79
N THR A 447 -52.39 -31.35 -1.03
CA THR A 447 -53.18 -31.08 -2.22
C THR A 447 -53.67 -29.63 -2.33
N LYS A 448 -53.89 -28.96 -1.20
CA LYS A 448 -54.24 -27.53 -1.19
C LYS A 448 -53.09 -26.62 -1.60
N LYS A 449 -51.87 -27.07 -1.44
CA LYS A 449 -50.66 -26.29 -1.75
C LYS A 449 -50.07 -26.57 -3.13
N LEU A 450 -50.26 -27.78 -3.66
CA LEU A 450 -49.80 -28.19 -4.98
C LEU A 450 -50.56 -27.45 -6.11
N LYS A 451 -49.91 -27.26 -7.21
CA LYS A 451 -50.56 -26.82 -8.47
C LYS A 451 -51.35 -27.98 -9.04
N GLU A 452 -52.36 -27.64 -9.88
CA GLU A 452 -53.22 -28.64 -10.53
C GLU A 452 -52.42 -29.61 -11.42
N SER A 453 -51.38 -29.11 -12.12
CA SER A 453 -50.43 -29.95 -12.86
C SER A 453 -49.79 -31.03 -12.02
N ASP A 454 -49.23 -30.59 -10.88
CA ASP A 454 -48.45 -31.44 -9.95
C ASP A 454 -49.35 -32.49 -9.29
N ILE A 455 -50.60 -32.12 -8.99
CA ILE A 455 -51.63 -33.06 -8.50
C ILE A 455 -51.92 -34.14 -9.54
N LYS A 456 -52.11 -33.77 -10.83
CA LYS A 456 -52.37 -34.72 -11.91
C LYS A 456 -51.22 -35.68 -12.15
N ASP A 457 -49.98 -35.17 -12.08
CA ASP A 457 -48.79 -35.99 -12.25
C ASP A 457 -48.60 -36.99 -11.08
N ASN A 458 -48.99 -36.62 -9.87
CA ASN A 458 -48.86 -37.42 -8.66
C ASN A 458 -50.17 -38.10 -8.18
N ILE A 459 -51.21 -38.13 -8.97
CA ILE A 459 -52.59 -38.58 -8.58
C ILE A 459 -52.62 -39.98 -7.95
N LYS A 460 -51.84 -40.92 -8.46
CA LYS A 460 -51.75 -42.29 -7.94
C LYS A 460 -51.16 -42.33 -6.54
N LEU A 461 -50.11 -41.54 -6.31
CA LEU A 461 -49.42 -41.45 -5.03
C LEU A 461 -50.33 -40.79 -3.98
N LEU A 462 -50.90 -39.65 -4.31
CA LEU A 462 -51.80 -38.90 -3.43
C LEU A 462 -53.03 -39.75 -3.01
N ARG A 463 -53.64 -40.49 -3.95
CA ARG A 463 -54.74 -41.42 -3.66
C ARG A 463 -54.30 -42.56 -2.75
N LYS A 464 -53.11 -43.10 -2.91
CA LYS A 464 -52.54 -44.14 -2.02
C LYS A 464 -52.51 -43.70 -0.56
N TYR A 465 -52.26 -42.42 -0.32
CA TYR A 465 -52.26 -41.83 1.01
C TYR A 465 -53.56 -41.18 1.44
N GLY A 466 -54.65 -41.41 0.68
CA GLY A 466 -56.02 -41.07 1.07
C GLY A 466 -56.52 -39.70 0.63
N ALA A 467 -55.87 -39.07 -0.37
CA ALA A 467 -56.38 -37.83 -0.92
C ALA A 467 -57.75 -38.04 -1.61
N ASN A 468 -58.72 -37.18 -1.30
CA ASN A 468 -59.95 -37.10 -2.07
C ASN A 468 -59.71 -36.18 -3.29
N LEU A 469 -59.67 -36.78 -4.48
CA LEU A 469 -59.34 -36.12 -5.76
C LEU A 469 -60.43 -36.34 -6.79
N ASP A 470 -61.70 -36.28 -6.34
CA ASP A 470 -62.86 -36.51 -7.21
C ASP A 470 -63.05 -35.41 -8.26
N ASP A 471 -62.46 -34.24 -8.03
CA ASP A 471 -62.50 -33.05 -8.90
C ASP A 471 -61.30 -32.95 -9.87
N TYR A 472 -60.36 -33.89 -9.86
CA TYR A 472 -59.13 -33.93 -10.68
C TYR A 472 -59.16 -35.18 -11.63
#